data_e2a9c56d28f08ccc63dba71fa79648f6
#
_entry.id   e2a9c56d28f08ccc63dba71fa79648f6
#
_cell.length_a   1.000
_cell.length_b   1.000
_cell.length_c   1.000
_cell.angle_alpha   90.00
_cell.angle_beta   90.00
_cell.angle_gamma   90.00
#
_symmetry.space_group_name_H-M   'P 1'
#
loop_
_entity.id
_entity.type
_entity.pdbx_description
1 polymer ?
#
loop_
_entity_poly.entity_id
_entity_poly.type
_entity_poly.pdbx_seq_one_letter_code
_entity_poly.pdbx_strand_id
1 'polypeptide(L)'
;MLSWLFKKPPLLGVKPAPARPAAPKPAPEAPKAPAKPPGKSAAELAAEREAAEREWAGPLQAAQGDDAALLRVAQAAGSPLATKLAAVQALAGEAALRQAEKAFRSHDRKVHKLAKQRLDAVVSQREARAKAQGLIAAAQALGGEAV
;
A
#
# COMPACT_ATOMS: atom_id res chain seq x y z
N MET A 1 -47.48 41.54 -9.21
CA MET A 1 -47.58 42.16 -7.89
C MET A 1 -46.71 41.42 -6.91
N LEU A 2 -45.49 41.87 -6.78
CA LEU A 2 -44.46 41.19 -5.94
C LEU A 2 -43.95 42.15 -4.87
N SER A 3 -44.86 42.70 -4.04
CA SER A 3 -44.50 43.67 -3.02
C SER A 3 -44.13 43.06 -1.65
N TRP A 4 -44.07 41.75 -1.54
CA TRP A 4 -43.72 41.08 -0.27
C TRP A 4 -42.23 40.71 -0.15
N LEU A 5 -41.42 40.99 -1.17
CA LEU A 5 -40.03 40.55 -1.25
C LEU A 5 -39.01 41.51 -0.59
N PHE A 6 -39.46 42.63 -0.03
CA PHE A 6 -38.57 43.63 0.56
C PHE A 6 -38.89 44.04 1.99
N LYS A 7 -39.52 43.17 2.77
CA LYS A 7 -39.52 43.38 4.21
C LYS A 7 -38.17 42.90 4.77
N LYS A 8 -37.21 43.84 4.78
CA LYS A 8 -36.04 43.67 5.63
C LYS A 8 -36.51 43.55 7.07
N PRO A 9 -36.13 42.52 7.81
CA PRO A 9 -36.37 42.51 9.24
C PRO A 9 -35.61 43.68 9.87
N PRO A 10 -36.19 44.38 10.82
CA PRO A 10 -35.47 45.42 11.54
C PRO A 10 -34.29 44.75 12.25
N LEU A 11 -33.11 45.25 11.99
CA LEU A 11 -31.93 44.95 12.79
C LEU A 11 -32.23 45.42 14.21
N LEU A 12 -32.77 44.53 15.03
CA LEU A 12 -32.80 44.73 16.46
C LEU A 12 -31.32 44.87 16.88
N GLY A 13 -31.01 46.08 17.36
CA GLY A 13 -29.70 46.41 17.82
C GLY A 13 -29.18 45.34 18.77
N VAL A 14 -28.17 44.68 18.31
CA VAL A 14 -27.37 43.82 19.19
C VAL A 14 -26.75 44.80 20.18
N LYS A 15 -27.28 44.83 21.38
CA LYS A 15 -26.59 45.46 22.49
C LYS A 15 -25.21 44.83 22.57
N PRO A 16 -24.14 45.60 22.45
CA PRO A 16 -22.82 45.02 22.70
C PRO A 16 -22.84 44.51 24.12
N ALA A 17 -22.67 43.21 24.25
CA ALA A 17 -22.50 42.62 25.57
C ALA A 17 -21.33 43.34 26.25
N PRO A 18 -21.46 43.81 27.48
CA PRO A 18 -20.34 44.42 28.17
C PRO A 18 -19.21 43.40 28.15
N ALA A 19 -18.08 43.80 27.60
CA ALA A 19 -16.87 43.00 27.62
C ALA A 19 -16.63 42.69 29.09
N ARG A 20 -16.85 41.45 29.49
CA ARG A 20 -16.36 40.96 30.76
C ARG A 20 -14.86 41.08 30.68
N PRO A 21 -14.20 41.85 31.58
CA PRO A 21 -12.77 41.72 31.70
C PRO A 21 -12.49 40.25 31.95
N ALA A 22 -11.87 39.63 30.98
CA ALA A 22 -11.37 38.27 31.19
C ALA A 22 -10.37 38.40 32.33
N ALA A 23 -10.79 38.05 33.55
CA ALA A 23 -9.83 37.82 34.60
C ALA A 23 -8.88 36.75 34.05
N PRO A 24 -7.56 36.98 34.10
CA PRO A 24 -6.63 35.94 33.75
C PRO A 24 -6.88 34.81 34.75
N LYS A 25 -7.66 33.82 34.33
CA LYS A 25 -7.62 32.56 35.04
C LYS A 25 -6.17 32.11 34.95
N PRO A 26 -5.44 31.91 36.06
CA PRO A 26 -4.20 31.18 35.96
C PRO A 26 -4.61 29.89 35.24
N ALA A 27 -4.03 29.66 34.07
CA ALA A 27 -4.23 28.41 33.38
C ALA A 27 -3.95 27.32 34.42
N PRO A 28 -4.89 26.42 34.72
CA PRO A 28 -4.52 25.29 35.52
C PRO A 28 -3.34 24.68 34.78
N GLU A 29 -2.18 24.59 35.46
CA GLU A 29 -1.09 23.81 34.92
C GLU A 29 -1.72 22.46 34.57
N ALA A 30 -1.89 22.26 33.29
CA ALA A 30 -2.37 20.97 32.82
C ALA A 30 -1.43 19.96 33.46
N PRO A 31 -1.91 18.98 34.19
CA PRO A 31 -1.03 17.94 34.70
C PRO A 31 -0.24 17.49 33.51
N LYS A 32 1.07 17.63 33.54
CA LYS A 32 1.96 17.15 32.49
C LYS A 32 1.51 15.74 32.22
N ALA A 33 0.86 15.53 31.08
CA ALA A 33 0.50 14.20 30.66
C ALA A 33 1.75 13.35 30.86
N PRO A 34 1.68 12.19 31.50
CA PRO A 34 2.87 11.37 31.72
C PRO A 34 3.56 11.29 30.39
N ALA A 35 4.80 11.73 30.33
CA ALA A 35 5.57 11.76 29.11
C ALA A 35 5.43 10.38 28.51
N LYS A 36 4.86 10.28 27.30
CA LYS A 36 4.86 9.02 26.56
C LYS A 36 6.28 8.49 26.66
N PRO A 37 6.51 7.22 27.03
CA PRO A 37 7.85 6.69 27.08
C PRO A 37 8.53 7.08 25.78
N PRO A 38 9.79 7.56 25.81
CA PRO A 38 10.46 8.05 24.63
C PRO A 38 10.35 6.96 23.57
N GLY A 39 9.62 7.26 22.49
CA GLY A 39 9.50 6.31 21.36
C GLY A 39 10.91 5.98 20.93
N LYS A 40 11.16 4.72 20.57
CA LYS A 40 12.45 4.26 20.08
C LYS A 40 13.01 5.28 19.10
N SER A 41 14.27 5.62 19.22
CA SER A 41 14.92 6.59 18.34
C SER A 41 14.88 6.07 16.89
N ALA A 42 14.96 6.99 15.92
CA ALA A 42 15.00 6.60 14.52
C ALA A 42 16.15 5.61 14.21
N ALA A 43 17.27 5.74 14.94
CA ALA A 43 18.40 4.82 14.83
C ALA A 43 18.08 3.42 15.37
N GLU A 44 17.36 3.31 16.47
CA GLU A 44 16.92 2.03 17.03
C GLU A 44 15.92 1.33 16.12
N LEU A 45 14.97 2.08 15.56
CA LEU A 45 14.02 1.53 14.59
C LEU A 45 14.70 1.07 13.30
N ALA A 46 15.72 1.78 12.84
CA ALA A 46 16.53 1.37 11.69
C ALA A 46 17.30 0.09 11.98
N ALA A 47 17.95 0.00 13.16
CA ALA A 47 18.68 -1.20 13.57
C ALA A 47 17.77 -2.41 13.73
N GLU A 48 16.56 -2.25 14.28
CA GLU A 48 15.57 -3.33 14.37
C GLU A 48 15.10 -3.81 12.99
N ARG A 49 14.91 -2.89 12.03
CA ARG A 49 14.57 -3.26 10.65
C ARG A 49 15.68 -4.04 9.97
N GLU A 50 16.90 -3.58 10.08
CA GLU A 50 18.06 -4.27 9.52
C GLU A 50 18.26 -5.66 10.14
N ALA A 51 18.08 -5.79 11.47
CA ALA A 51 18.16 -7.08 12.14
C ALA A 51 17.07 -8.03 11.63
N ALA A 52 15.83 -7.56 11.51
CA ALA A 52 14.74 -8.33 10.96
C ALA A 52 14.98 -8.73 9.50
N GLU A 53 15.49 -7.83 8.67
CA GLU A 53 15.83 -8.12 7.27
C GLU A 53 16.92 -9.19 7.16
N ARG A 54 17.93 -9.15 8.03
CA ARG A 54 18.98 -10.19 8.09
C ARG A 54 18.43 -11.53 8.53
N GLU A 55 17.54 -11.55 9.51
CA GLU A 55 16.89 -12.77 9.99
C GLU A 55 16.06 -13.43 8.86
N TRP A 56 15.36 -12.64 8.07
CA TRP A 56 14.52 -13.11 6.98
C TRP A 56 15.27 -13.36 5.66
N ALA A 57 16.51 -12.91 5.52
CA ALA A 57 17.31 -13.11 4.32
C ALA A 57 17.56 -14.61 4.04
N GLY A 58 17.84 -15.42 5.07
CA GLY A 58 18.01 -16.85 4.95
C GLY A 58 16.79 -17.58 4.40
N PRO A 59 15.61 -17.46 5.05
CA PRO A 59 14.36 -18.02 4.54
C PRO A 59 14.00 -17.54 3.14
N LEU A 60 14.24 -16.26 2.84
CA LEU A 60 13.99 -15.69 1.52
C LEU A 60 14.88 -16.34 0.44
N GLN A 61 16.17 -16.50 0.73
CA GLN A 61 17.10 -17.18 -0.19
C GLN A 61 16.74 -18.65 -0.39
N ALA A 62 16.40 -19.35 0.68
CA ALA A 62 15.98 -20.76 0.60
C ALA A 62 14.68 -20.94 -0.21
N ALA A 63 13.82 -19.93 -0.21
CA ALA A 63 12.58 -19.92 -0.96
C ALA A 63 12.74 -19.54 -2.44
N GLN A 64 13.92 -19.07 -2.86
CA GLN A 64 14.15 -18.69 -4.26
C GLN A 64 13.98 -19.91 -5.19
N GLY A 65 13.18 -19.72 -6.22
CA GLY A 65 12.82 -20.79 -7.16
C GLY A 65 11.57 -21.57 -6.81
N ASP A 66 11.02 -21.39 -5.60
CA ASP A 66 9.76 -21.98 -5.19
C ASP A 66 8.73 -20.88 -4.85
N ASP A 67 7.79 -20.68 -5.76
CA ASP A 67 6.75 -19.66 -5.61
C ASP A 67 5.89 -19.90 -4.35
N ALA A 68 5.64 -21.14 -3.97
CA ALA A 68 4.87 -21.46 -2.77
C ALA A 68 5.64 -21.10 -1.49
N ALA A 69 6.94 -21.35 -1.46
CA ALA A 69 7.80 -20.97 -0.35
C ALA A 69 7.94 -19.45 -0.24
N LEU A 70 8.15 -18.76 -1.36
CA LEU A 70 8.18 -17.30 -1.42
C LEU A 70 6.87 -16.66 -0.92
N LEU A 71 5.74 -17.24 -1.29
CA LEU A 71 4.44 -16.78 -0.84
C LEU A 71 4.26 -16.94 0.68
N ARG A 72 4.73 -18.07 1.24
CA ARG A 72 4.74 -18.31 2.69
C ARG A 72 5.60 -17.29 3.43
N VAL A 73 6.80 -16.98 2.92
CA VAL A 73 7.69 -15.95 3.49
C VAL A 73 7.04 -14.59 3.45
N ALA A 74 6.40 -14.23 2.34
CA ALA A 74 5.70 -12.97 2.20
C ALA A 74 4.49 -12.84 3.15
N GLN A 75 3.77 -13.95 3.40
CA GLN A 75 2.59 -13.98 4.27
C GLN A 75 2.93 -14.23 5.74
N ALA A 76 4.17 -14.55 6.07
CA ALA A 76 4.57 -14.86 7.43
C ALA A 76 4.34 -13.65 8.35
N ALA A 77 3.73 -13.93 9.51
CA ALA A 77 3.57 -12.94 10.55
C ALA A 77 4.97 -12.46 11.02
N GLY A 78 5.16 -11.15 11.05
CA GLY A 78 6.43 -10.57 11.46
C GLY A 78 7.46 -10.37 10.34
N SER A 79 7.21 -10.82 9.11
CA SER A 79 8.13 -10.53 8.01
C SER A 79 8.14 -9.02 7.72
N PRO A 80 9.34 -8.39 7.61
CA PRO A 80 9.45 -6.98 7.32
C PRO A 80 8.94 -6.65 5.91
N LEU A 81 8.51 -5.41 5.71
CA LEU A 81 7.99 -4.95 4.41
C LEU A 81 8.98 -5.20 3.27
N ALA A 82 10.28 -4.97 3.51
CA ALA A 82 11.34 -5.20 2.52
C ALA A 82 11.38 -6.68 2.09
N THR A 83 11.27 -7.61 3.03
CA THR A 83 11.22 -9.06 2.75
C THR A 83 9.97 -9.45 1.95
N LYS A 84 8.82 -8.90 2.32
CA LYS A 84 7.57 -9.13 1.57
C LYS A 84 7.67 -8.65 0.13
N LEU A 85 8.22 -7.45 -0.07
CA LEU A 85 8.45 -6.89 -1.41
C LEU A 85 9.44 -7.74 -2.21
N ALA A 86 10.55 -8.16 -1.61
CA ALA A 86 11.56 -9.01 -2.25
C ALA A 86 10.99 -10.38 -2.63
N ALA A 87 10.22 -11.01 -1.75
CA ALA A 87 9.54 -12.28 -2.02
C ALA A 87 8.55 -12.15 -3.20
N VAL A 88 7.72 -11.11 -3.22
CA VAL A 88 6.78 -10.87 -4.32
C VAL A 88 7.52 -10.54 -5.63
N GLN A 89 8.65 -9.84 -5.57
CA GLN A 89 9.49 -9.62 -6.75
C GLN A 89 10.08 -10.91 -7.32
N ALA A 90 10.41 -11.87 -6.47
CA ALA A 90 10.96 -13.15 -6.89
C ALA A 90 9.91 -14.11 -7.45
N LEU A 91 8.60 -13.90 -7.17
CA LEU A 91 7.52 -14.71 -7.72
C LEU A 91 7.51 -14.67 -9.26
N ALA A 92 7.54 -15.84 -9.88
CA ALA A 92 7.47 -15.98 -11.33
C ALA A 92 6.11 -16.48 -11.81
N GLY A 93 5.41 -17.29 -11.02
CA GLY A 93 4.15 -17.92 -11.36
C GLY A 93 2.95 -16.97 -11.29
N GLU A 94 2.12 -16.98 -12.32
CA GLU A 94 0.86 -16.21 -12.36
C GLU A 94 -0.08 -16.56 -11.20
N ALA A 95 -0.19 -17.86 -10.86
CA ALA A 95 -1.04 -18.33 -9.76
C ALA A 95 -0.58 -17.78 -8.40
N ALA A 96 0.73 -17.81 -8.14
CA ALA A 96 1.32 -17.28 -6.92
C ALA A 96 1.15 -15.76 -6.82
N LEU A 97 1.32 -15.02 -7.91
CA LEU A 97 1.08 -13.59 -7.98
C LEU A 97 -0.38 -13.22 -7.72
N ARG A 98 -1.33 -13.99 -8.24
CA ARG A 98 -2.77 -13.82 -7.94
C ARG A 98 -3.08 -14.08 -6.46
N GLN A 99 -2.45 -15.08 -5.86
CA GLN A 99 -2.59 -15.36 -4.43
C GLN A 99 -1.98 -14.23 -3.59
N ALA A 100 -0.81 -13.73 -3.95
CA ALA A 100 -0.20 -12.58 -3.30
C ALA A 100 -1.07 -11.33 -3.42
N GLU A 101 -1.61 -11.03 -4.60
CA GLU A 101 -2.53 -9.91 -4.79
C GLU A 101 -3.74 -10.00 -3.86
N LYS A 102 -4.38 -11.15 -3.77
CA LYS A 102 -5.53 -11.37 -2.87
C LYS A 102 -5.14 -11.24 -1.40
N ALA A 103 -4.02 -11.84 -0.98
CA ALA A 103 -3.56 -11.86 0.39
C ALA A 103 -3.22 -10.46 0.91
N PHE A 104 -2.60 -9.62 0.08
CA PHE A 104 -2.16 -8.29 0.48
C PHE A 104 -3.14 -7.15 0.16
N ARG A 105 -4.28 -7.47 -0.42
CA ARG A 105 -5.29 -6.48 -0.81
C ARG A 105 -5.77 -5.59 0.33
N SER A 106 -5.92 -6.15 1.53
CA SER A 106 -6.43 -5.46 2.71
C SER A 106 -5.35 -5.01 3.69
N HIS A 107 -4.13 -5.55 3.61
CA HIS A 107 -3.12 -5.35 4.64
C HIS A 107 -1.95 -4.46 4.20
N ASP A 108 -1.39 -4.71 3.04
CA ASP A 108 -0.16 -4.06 2.58
C ASP A 108 -0.30 -3.46 1.18
N ARG A 109 -0.69 -2.21 1.11
CA ARG A 109 -0.90 -1.49 -0.16
C ARG A 109 0.29 -1.53 -1.11
N LYS A 110 1.51 -1.41 -0.57
CA LYS A 110 2.74 -1.43 -1.39
C LYS A 110 2.99 -2.80 -1.99
N VAL A 111 2.83 -3.85 -1.19
CA VAL A 111 2.98 -5.24 -1.62
C VAL A 111 1.90 -5.61 -2.64
N HIS A 112 0.65 -5.25 -2.37
CA HIS A 112 -0.47 -5.44 -3.29
C HIS A 112 -0.23 -4.76 -4.65
N LYS A 113 0.21 -3.50 -4.65
CA LYS A 113 0.52 -2.77 -5.88
C LYS A 113 1.62 -3.46 -6.70
N LEU A 114 2.68 -3.93 -6.02
CA LEU A 114 3.76 -4.66 -6.66
C LEU A 114 3.29 -6.00 -7.23
N ALA A 115 2.51 -6.78 -6.45
CA ALA A 115 1.95 -8.05 -6.90
C ALA A 115 1.08 -7.88 -8.15
N LYS A 116 0.21 -6.87 -8.15
CA LYS A 116 -0.62 -6.53 -9.31
C LYS A 116 0.22 -6.14 -10.52
N GLN A 117 1.19 -5.26 -10.35
CA GLN A 117 2.09 -4.84 -11.43
C GLN A 117 2.85 -6.02 -12.04
N ARG A 118 3.35 -6.93 -11.21
CA ARG A 118 4.04 -8.14 -11.67
C ARG A 118 3.09 -9.10 -12.40
N LEU A 119 1.87 -9.25 -11.87
CA LEU A 119 0.84 -10.06 -12.51
C LEU A 119 0.50 -9.54 -13.90
N ASP A 120 0.25 -8.25 -14.03
CA ASP A 120 -0.05 -7.61 -15.31
C ASP A 120 1.11 -7.80 -16.32
N ALA A 121 2.36 -7.69 -15.86
CA ALA A 121 3.54 -7.94 -16.68
C ALA A 121 3.63 -9.39 -17.17
N VAL A 122 3.38 -10.37 -16.29
CA VAL A 122 3.42 -11.80 -16.63
C VAL A 122 2.30 -12.16 -17.62
N VAL A 123 1.10 -11.64 -17.39
CA VAL A 123 -0.05 -11.84 -18.30
C VAL A 123 0.24 -11.24 -19.67
N SER A 124 0.73 -10.01 -19.73
CA SER A 124 1.10 -9.35 -20.98
C SER A 124 2.20 -10.10 -21.74
N GLN A 125 3.21 -10.62 -21.05
CA GLN A 125 4.25 -11.44 -21.67
C GLN A 125 3.70 -12.75 -22.22
N ARG A 126 2.80 -13.40 -21.48
CA ARG A 126 2.13 -14.64 -21.93
C ARG A 126 1.30 -14.40 -23.18
N GLU A 127 0.52 -13.34 -23.19
CA GLU A 127 -0.30 -12.95 -24.37
C GLU A 127 0.58 -12.61 -25.58
N ALA A 128 1.67 -11.86 -25.37
CA ALA A 128 2.62 -11.55 -26.43
C ALA A 128 3.28 -12.81 -27.01
N ARG A 129 3.68 -13.76 -26.16
CA ARG A 129 4.21 -15.06 -26.59
C ARG A 129 3.18 -15.88 -27.34
N ALA A 130 1.94 -15.94 -26.87
CA ALA A 130 0.86 -16.64 -27.55
C ALA A 130 0.58 -16.05 -28.93
N LYS A 131 0.56 -14.73 -29.06
CA LYS A 131 0.41 -14.04 -30.35
C LYS A 131 1.58 -14.35 -31.29
N ALA A 132 2.83 -14.29 -30.79
CA ALA A 132 4.01 -14.60 -31.58
C ALA A 132 4.00 -16.06 -32.06
N GLN A 133 3.64 -17.00 -31.19
CA GLN A 133 3.51 -18.42 -31.57
C GLN A 133 2.42 -18.64 -32.62
N GLY A 134 1.28 -17.95 -32.48
CA GLY A 134 0.21 -17.98 -33.48
C GLY A 134 0.65 -17.47 -34.85
N LEU A 135 1.43 -16.38 -34.89
CA LEU A 135 1.98 -15.84 -36.12
C LEU A 135 3.01 -16.79 -36.76
N ILE A 136 3.87 -17.40 -35.97
CA ILE A 136 4.85 -18.40 -36.43
C ILE A 136 4.12 -19.61 -37.01
N ALA A 137 3.13 -20.13 -36.30
CA ALA A 137 2.31 -21.28 -36.78
C ALA A 137 1.58 -20.95 -38.07
N ALA A 138 1.00 -19.74 -38.19
CA ALA A 138 0.37 -19.29 -39.41
C ALA A 138 1.37 -19.16 -40.58
N ALA A 139 2.56 -18.59 -40.32
CA ALA A 139 3.61 -18.48 -41.33
C ALA A 139 4.12 -19.86 -41.79
N GLN A 140 4.25 -20.82 -40.90
CA GLN A 140 4.63 -22.19 -41.21
C GLN A 140 3.55 -22.90 -42.04
N ALA A 141 2.28 -22.70 -41.73
CA ALA A 141 1.17 -23.26 -42.51
C ALA A 141 1.15 -22.71 -43.95
N LEU A 142 1.40 -21.42 -44.14
CA LEU A 142 1.49 -20.80 -45.47
C LEU A 142 2.75 -21.24 -46.22
N GLY A 143 3.89 -21.43 -45.52
CA GLY A 143 5.14 -21.89 -46.12
C GLY A 143 5.13 -23.37 -46.52
N GLY A 144 4.29 -24.19 -45.92
CA GLY A 144 4.13 -25.61 -46.23
C GLY A 144 3.32 -25.92 -47.48
N GLU A 145 2.55 -24.98 -47.99
CA GLU A 145 1.77 -25.15 -49.25
C GLU A 145 2.52 -24.75 -50.52
N ALA A 146 3.74 -24.27 -50.39
CA ALA A 146 4.54 -23.83 -51.56
C ALA A 146 5.47 -24.94 -52.08
N VAL A 147 4.98 -26.14 -52.29
CA VAL A 147 5.70 -27.20 -53.00
C VAL A 147 4.88 -27.68 -54.20
#